data_b339029861d3296a28c7b3183ff1d475
#
_entry.id   b339029861d3296a28c7b3183ff1d475
#
_cell.length_a   1.000
_cell.length_b   1.000
_cell.length_c   1.000
_cell.angle_alpha   90.00
_cell.angle_beta   90.00
_cell.angle_gamma   90.00
#
_symmetry.space_group_name_H-M   'P 1'
#
loop_
_entity.id
_entity.type
_entity.pdbx_description
1 polymer ?
#
loop_
_entity_poly.entity_id
_entity_poly.type
_entity_poly.pdbx_seq_one_letter_code
_entity_poly.pdbx_strand_id
1 'polypeptide(L)'
;MKLQRTSGTLGLVALALIASPFAVADDSGWYGGFNVGRSRADIDDARIQAQFLAAPLVTTSIRDDNRDIGYKLFGGYQLNKNFALEGGYFNLGKFGFTATTAPLGTLRGDIKLQGLNLDAVGILPINEKFSAFGRFGLNYAQARDTFAGTGSVTVANPSPSKRDTNYKLGLGLQYDFTEAFGLRAEAERYRINDAVGNKGDIDLFSVGLVYRFGGKTSR
;
A
#
# COMPACT_ATOMS: atom_id res chain seq x y z
N MET A 1 8.39 9.65 -41.72
CA MET A 1 9.30 9.21 -40.66
C MET A 1 8.48 8.42 -39.66
N LYS A 2 8.59 7.06 -39.68
CA LYS A 2 7.76 6.16 -38.85
C LYS A 2 8.48 5.93 -37.52
N LEU A 3 7.89 6.36 -36.38
CA LEU A 3 8.36 5.98 -35.05
C LEU A 3 7.90 4.56 -34.78
N GLN A 4 8.84 3.64 -34.62
CA GLN A 4 8.61 2.29 -34.13
C GLN A 4 8.32 2.35 -32.59
N ARG A 5 7.20 1.78 -32.24
CA ARG A 5 6.83 1.49 -30.84
C ARG A 5 7.62 0.26 -30.38
N THR A 6 8.59 0.43 -29.49
CA THR A 6 9.19 -0.66 -28.72
C THR A 6 8.34 -0.90 -27.48
N SER A 7 7.37 -1.79 -27.60
CA SER A 7 6.56 -2.27 -26.47
C SER A 7 7.00 -3.69 -26.12
N GLY A 8 7.33 -3.94 -24.87
CA GLY A 8 7.07 -5.22 -24.25
C GLY A 8 8.18 -6.27 -24.23
N THR A 9 9.28 -6.05 -23.49
CA THR A 9 10.18 -7.16 -23.16
C THR A 9 10.60 -7.21 -21.67
N LEU A 10 10.05 -6.37 -20.82
CA LEU A 10 10.37 -6.35 -19.36
C LEU A 10 9.50 -7.29 -18.50
N GLY A 11 8.42 -7.85 -19.05
CA GLY A 11 7.49 -8.70 -18.29
C GLY A 11 7.92 -10.17 -18.16
N LEU A 12 8.83 -10.65 -19.01
CA LEU A 12 9.18 -12.09 -19.07
C LEU A 12 10.40 -12.48 -18.23
N VAL A 13 11.24 -11.52 -17.82
CA VAL A 13 12.45 -11.81 -17.04
C VAL A 13 12.14 -12.10 -15.57
N ALA A 14 11.06 -11.54 -15.02
CA ALA A 14 10.66 -11.75 -13.63
C ALA A 14 10.12 -13.18 -13.36
N LEU A 15 9.54 -13.85 -14.37
CA LEU A 15 9.00 -15.21 -14.21
C LEU A 15 10.07 -16.29 -14.32
N ALA A 16 11.18 -16.03 -15.00
CA ALA A 16 12.24 -17.03 -15.21
C ALA A 16 13.14 -17.25 -13.99
N LEU A 17 13.20 -16.29 -13.05
CA LEU A 17 13.97 -16.44 -11.80
C LEU A 17 13.28 -17.36 -10.77
N ILE A 18 12.00 -17.67 -10.96
CA ILE A 18 11.24 -18.56 -10.05
C ILE A 18 11.44 -20.05 -10.41
N ALA A 19 11.98 -20.36 -11.59
CA ALA A 19 12.13 -21.72 -12.10
C ALA A 19 13.52 -22.33 -11.93
N SER A 20 14.47 -21.61 -11.33
CA SER A 20 15.78 -22.22 -11.02
C SER A 20 15.62 -23.17 -9.83
N PRO A 21 16.15 -24.42 -9.89
CA PRO A 21 16.19 -25.31 -8.75
C PRO A 21 17.21 -24.74 -7.75
N PHE A 22 16.79 -23.79 -6.93
CA PHE A 22 17.52 -23.50 -5.70
C PHE A 22 17.51 -24.77 -4.86
N ALA A 23 18.67 -25.19 -4.37
CA ALA A 23 18.75 -26.25 -3.38
C ALA A 23 17.72 -25.96 -2.29
N VAL A 24 16.71 -26.83 -2.19
CA VAL A 24 15.60 -26.66 -1.26
C VAL A 24 16.19 -26.74 0.14
N ALA A 25 16.38 -25.59 0.78
CA ALA A 25 16.67 -25.54 2.20
C ALA A 25 15.41 -26.03 2.93
N ASP A 26 15.58 -26.78 4.00
CA ASP A 26 14.51 -27.40 4.81
C ASP A 26 13.38 -26.43 5.26
N ASP A 27 13.63 -25.11 5.21
CA ASP A 27 12.70 -24.03 5.58
C ASP A 27 12.17 -23.22 4.38
N SER A 28 12.27 -23.71 3.13
CA SER A 28 11.76 -23.02 1.95
C SER A 28 10.35 -23.45 1.59
N GLY A 29 9.54 -22.53 1.09
CA GLY A 29 8.18 -22.88 0.68
C GLY A 29 7.29 -21.71 0.31
N TRP A 30 6.20 -22.04 -0.37
CA TRP A 30 5.16 -21.07 -0.71
C TRP A 30 4.25 -20.82 0.48
N TYR A 31 3.84 -19.56 0.62
CA TYR A 31 2.81 -19.18 1.57
C TYR A 31 1.94 -18.08 1.01
N GLY A 32 0.78 -17.89 1.60
CA GLY A 32 -0.13 -16.79 1.27
C GLY A 32 -0.88 -16.33 2.50
N GLY A 33 -1.45 -15.14 2.43
CA GLY A 33 -2.17 -14.60 3.57
C GLY A 33 -3.03 -13.42 3.21
N PHE A 34 -3.83 -13.05 4.20
CA PHE A 34 -4.72 -11.91 4.14
C PHE A 34 -4.63 -11.12 5.44
N ASN A 35 -4.48 -9.82 5.34
CA ASN A 35 -4.47 -8.89 6.48
C ASN A 35 -5.59 -7.85 6.33
N VAL A 36 -6.15 -7.44 7.45
CA VAL A 36 -7.10 -6.33 7.56
C VAL A 36 -6.69 -5.44 8.74
N GLY A 37 -6.90 -4.14 8.60
CA GLY A 37 -6.49 -3.21 9.63
C GLY A 37 -6.97 -1.80 9.41
N ARG A 38 -6.33 -0.86 10.11
CA ARG A 38 -6.58 0.57 9.96
C ARG A 38 -5.46 1.24 9.22
N SER A 39 -5.83 1.98 8.20
CA SER A 39 -4.96 2.89 7.48
C SER A 39 -5.13 4.31 8.01
N ARG A 40 -4.06 5.09 7.94
CA ARG A 40 -4.02 6.50 8.29
C ARG A 40 -3.18 7.25 7.26
N ALA A 41 -3.78 8.25 6.61
CA ALA A 41 -3.10 9.17 5.72
C ALA A 41 -2.67 10.43 6.47
N ASP A 42 -1.57 11.04 6.05
CA ASP A 42 -1.15 12.36 6.48
C ASP A 42 -1.66 13.38 5.44
N ILE A 43 -2.63 14.22 5.83
CA ILE A 43 -3.28 15.22 4.98
C ILE A 43 -2.68 16.59 5.30
N ASP A 44 -2.18 17.29 4.27
CA ASP A 44 -1.57 18.61 4.39
C ASP A 44 -2.59 19.73 4.13
N ASP A 45 -3.15 20.29 5.21
CA ASP A 45 -4.14 21.37 5.18
C ASP A 45 -3.62 22.65 4.53
N ALA A 46 -2.34 23.00 4.78
CA ALA A 46 -1.75 24.21 4.23
C ALA A 46 -1.73 24.17 2.70
N ARG A 47 -1.51 22.99 2.16
CA ARG A 47 -1.51 22.74 0.72
C ARG A 47 -2.91 22.77 0.11
N ILE A 48 -3.93 22.24 0.79
CA ILE A 48 -5.32 22.35 0.38
C ILE A 48 -5.68 23.82 0.21
N GLN A 49 -5.31 24.67 1.18
CA GLN A 49 -5.52 26.10 1.09
C GLN A 49 -4.80 26.74 -0.11
N ALA A 50 -3.55 26.40 -0.32
CA ALA A 50 -2.72 27.06 -1.33
C ALA A 50 -3.07 26.67 -2.77
N GLN A 51 -3.50 25.43 -3.01
CA GLN A 51 -3.72 24.91 -4.37
C GLN A 51 -5.18 24.91 -4.84
N PHE A 52 -6.11 24.70 -3.92
CA PHE A 52 -7.53 24.52 -4.27
C PHE A 52 -8.40 25.72 -3.99
N LEU A 53 -7.94 26.62 -3.14
CA LEU A 53 -8.74 27.75 -2.65
C LEU A 53 -7.96 29.06 -2.87
N ALA A 54 -7.62 29.33 -4.15
CA ALA A 54 -7.00 30.60 -4.54
C ALA A 54 -7.99 31.77 -4.43
N ALA A 55 -7.45 32.98 -4.18
CA ALA A 55 -8.25 34.21 -4.12
C ALA A 55 -9.27 34.32 -5.27
N PRO A 56 -10.52 34.80 -5.06
CA PRO A 56 -10.97 35.49 -3.84
C PRO A 56 -11.50 34.58 -2.70
N LEU A 57 -11.37 33.25 -2.81
CA LEU A 57 -11.88 32.31 -1.80
C LEU A 57 -10.94 32.25 -0.60
N VAL A 58 -11.50 32.32 0.61
CA VAL A 58 -10.78 32.15 1.86
C VAL A 58 -11.34 30.94 2.59
N THR A 59 -10.45 30.03 3.01
CA THR A 59 -10.84 28.88 3.82
C THR A 59 -11.20 29.32 5.23
N THR A 60 -12.38 28.92 5.70
CA THR A 60 -12.84 29.22 7.06
C THR A 60 -12.71 28.03 7.99
N SER A 61 -12.79 26.81 7.46
CA SER A 61 -12.54 25.59 8.21
C SER A 61 -12.19 24.42 7.28
N ILE A 62 -11.35 23.48 7.76
CA ILE A 62 -11.06 22.21 7.11
C ILE A 62 -11.42 21.09 8.11
N ARG A 63 -12.06 20.04 7.62
CA ARG A 63 -12.33 18.82 8.37
C ARG A 63 -11.81 17.65 7.59
N ASP A 64 -10.91 16.88 8.18
CA ASP A 64 -10.26 15.74 7.58
C ASP A 64 -10.92 14.43 8.00
N ASP A 65 -10.99 13.49 7.05
CA ASP A 65 -11.26 12.08 7.26
C ASP A 65 -10.02 11.30 6.80
N ASN A 66 -9.07 11.16 7.71
CA ASN A 66 -7.74 10.64 7.45
C ASN A 66 -7.55 9.18 7.86
N ARG A 67 -8.63 8.44 8.16
CA ARG A 67 -8.59 7.05 8.60
C ARG A 67 -9.63 6.22 7.88
N ASP A 68 -9.22 5.00 7.47
CA ASP A 68 -10.15 4.02 6.89
C ASP A 68 -9.71 2.60 7.22
N ILE A 69 -10.49 1.62 6.77
CA ILE A 69 -10.13 0.21 6.82
C ILE A 69 -9.27 -0.10 5.59
N GLY A 70 -8.05 -0.61 5.85
CA GLY A 70 -7.18 -1.15 4.82
C GLY A 70 -7.12 -2.68 4.87
N TYR A 71 -6.86 -3.29 3.71
CA TYR A 71 -6.64 -4.73 3.63
C TYR A 71 -5.56 -5.07 2.60
N LYS A 72 -4.95 -6.23 2.78
CA LYS A 72 -3.90 -6.76 1.93
C LYS A 72 -4.09 -8.25 1.69
N LEU A 73 -3.98 -8.69 0.44
CA LEU A 73 -3.86 -10.09 0.04
C LEU A 73 -2.45 -10.29 -0.52
N PHE A 74 -1.73 -11.29 -0.04
CA PHE A 74 -0.35 -11.51 -0.44
C PHE A 74 -0.03 -13.00 -0.61
N GLY A 75 0.97 -13.26 -1.46
CA GLY A 75 1.62 -14.53 -1.58
C GLY A 75 3.12 -14.33 -1.56
N GLY A 76 3.86 -15.30 -1.08
CA GLY A 76 5.29 -15.22 -0.98
C GLY A 76 5.97 -16.58 -1.09
N TYR A 77 7.26 -16.52 -1.35
CA TYR A 77 8.13 -17.67 -1.31
C TYR A 77 9.24 -17.44 -0.29
N GLN A 78 9.28 -18.27 0.73
CA GLN A 78 10.35 -18.28 1.72
C GLN A 78 11.57 -18.97 1.12
N LEU A 79 12.67 -18.24 0.98
CA LEU A 79 13.92 -18.70 0.40
C LEU A 79 14.73 -19.54 1.40
N ASN A 80 14.68 -19.15 2.65
CA ASN A 80 15.30 -19.80 3.80
C ASN A 80 14.67 -19.27 5.10
N LYS A 81 15.18 -19.70 6.25
CA LYS A 81 14.66 -19.28 7.56
C LYS A 81 14.67 -17.75 7.82
N ASN A 82 15.49 -16.99 7.08
CA ASN A 82 15.71 -15.56 7.32
C ASN A 82 15.20 -14.66 6.20
N PHE A 83 14.93 -15.19 4.99
CA PHE A 83 14.55 -14.36 3.84
C PHE A 83 13.38 -14.94 3.07
N ALA A 84 12.50 -14.03 2.63
CA ALA A 84 11.40 -14.33 1.73
C ALA A 84 11.19 -13.19 0.71
N LEU A 85 10.51 -13.53 -0.38
CA LEU A 85 9.95 -12.56 -1.32
C LEU A 85 8.43 -12.62 -1.24
N GLU A 86 7.78 -11.47 -1.12
CA GLU A 86 6.33 -11.36 -1.09
C GLU A 86 5.84 -10.44 -2.21
N GLY A 87 4.76 -10.83 -2.87
CA GLY A 87 4.00 -9.98 -3.78
C GLY A 87 2.53 -9.95 -3.36
N GLY A 88 1.84 -8.83 -3.58
CA GLY A 88 0.47 -8.74 -3.13
C GLY A 88 -0.31 -7.56 -3.70
N TYR A 89 -1.61 -7.61 -3.42
CA TYR A 89 -2.54 -6.51 -3.64
C TYR A 89 -2.85 -5.85 -2.30
N PHE A 90 -2.91 -4.54 -2.30
CA PHE A 90 -3.33 -3.75 -1.14
C PHE A 90 -4.44 -2.76 -1.52
N ASN A 91 -5.29 -2.47 -0.56
CA ASN A 91 -6.25 -1.38 -0.60
C ASN A 91 -6.15 -0.64 0.74
N LEU A 92 -5.78 0.64 0.68
CA LEU A 92 -5.59 1.46 1.88
C LEU A 92 -6.87 2.20 2.27
N GLY A 93 -7.98 1.98 1.54
CA GLY A 93 -9.25 2.64 1.80
C GLY A 93 -9.39 3.98 1.10
N LYS A 94 -10.22 4.82 1.69
CA LYS A 94 -10.62 6.13 1.19
C LYS A 94 -10.35 7.19 2.25
N PHE A 95 -9.68 8.25 1.86
CA PHE A 95 -9.38 9.40 2.71
C PHE A 95 -10.02 10.64 2.11
N GLY A 96 -10.42 11.59 2.93
CA GLY A 96 -11.11 12.76 2.43
C GLY A 96 -10.92 14.00 3.28
N PHE A 97 -11.35 15.12 2.72
CA PHE A 97 -11.46 16.37 3.44
C PHE A 97 -12.70 17.17 2.97
N THR A 98 -13.15 18.05 3.81
CA THR A 98 -14.17 19.06 3.47
C THR A 98 -13.68 20.42 3.95
N ALA A 99 -13.48 21.34 3.01
CA ALA A 99 -13.13 22.73 3.28
C ALA A 99 -14.34 23.64 3.06
N THR A 100 -14.61 24.52 4.01
CA THR A 100 -15.65 25.56 3.89
C THR A 100 -14.99 26.90 3.56
N THR A 101 -15.62 27.69 2.70
CA THR A 101 -15.04 28.93 2.20
C THR A 101 -15.94 30.14 2.44
N ALA A 102 -15.33 31.33 2.36
CA ALA A 102 -15.96 32.63 2.23
C ALA A 102 -15.46 33.29 0.91
N PRO A 103 -16.35 33.73 -0.05
CA PRO A 103 -17.80 33.59 -0.01
C PRO A 103 -18.32 32.15 0.09
N LEU A 104 -19.53 31.98 0.57
CA LEU A 104 -20.05 30.67 0.98
C LEU A 104 -19.97 29.61 -0.12
N GLY A 105 -19.25 28.55 0.19
CA GLY A 105 -19.07 27.38 -0.64
C GLY A 105 -18.37 26.26 0.14
N THR A 106 -18.33 25.08 -0.44
CA THR A 106 -17.58 23.94 0.10
C THR A 106 -16.76 23.26 -0.98
N LEU A 107 -15.58 22.79 -0.62
CA LEU A 107 -14.79 21.87 -1.43
C LEU A 107 -14.68 20.56 -0.68
N ARG A 108 -15.18 19.48 -1.27
CA ARG A 108 -14.97 18.12 -0.79
C ARG A 108 -14.00 17.40 -1.71
N GLY A 109 -12.99 16.77 -1.13
CA GLY A 109 -12.05 15.88 -1.82
C GLY A 109 -12.04 14.51 -1.17
N ASP A 110 -12.08 13.46 -1.99
CA ASP A 110 -11.98 12.06 -1.58
C ASP A 110 -10.87 11.38 -2.40
N ILE A 111 -9.96 10.65 -1.75
CA ILE A 111 -8.84 9.95 -2.38
C ILE A 111 -8.96 8.46 -2.06
N LYS A 112 -9.06 7.61 -3.07
CA LYS A 112 -9.05 6.16 -2.94
C LYS A 112 -7.72 5.59 -3.40
N LEU A 113 -7.11 4.72 -2.58
CA LEU A 113 -5.76 4.20 -2.79
C LEU A 113 -5.73 2.68 -2.79
N GLN A 114 -5.21 2.11 -3.88
CA GLN A 114 -5.05 0.67 -4.05
C GLN A 114 -3.87 0.37 -4.98
N GLY A 115 -3.32 -0.84 -4.94
CA GLY A 115 -2.21 -1.18 -5.80
C GLY A 115 -1.65 -2.57 -5.60
N LEU A 116 -0.49 -2.79 -6.21
CA LEU A 116 0.31 -4.00 -6.07
C LEU A 116 1.62 -3.67 -5.37
N ASN A 117 2.18 -4.62 -4.67
CA ASN A 117 3.51 -4.50 -4.06
C ASN A 117 4.38 -5.73 -4.33
N LEU A 118 5.68 -5.51 -4.26
CA LEU A 118 6.71 -6.54 -4.28
C LEU A 118 7.73 -6.19 -3.20
N ASP A 119 7.92 -7.10 -2.24
CA ASP A 119 8.69 -6.88 -1.02
C ASP A 119 9.77 -7.95 -0.85
N ALA A 120 10.96 -7.53 -0.44
CA ALA A 120 11.94 -8.37 0.23
C ALA A 120 11.63 -8.38 1.73
N VAL A 121 11.59 -9.57 2.32
CA VAL A 121 11.25 -9.77 3.74
C VAL A 121 12.43 -10.43 4.45
N GLY A 122 12.95 -9.75 5.47
CA GLY A 122 13.93 -10.29 6.39
C GLY A 122 13.22 -10.82 7.64
N ILE A 123 13.44 -12.08 7.97
CA ILE A 123 12.79 -12.79 9.07
C ILE A 123 13.82 -13.08 10.16
N LEU A 124 13.47 -12.77 11.39
CA LEU A 124 14.22 -13.08 12.60
C LEU A 124 13.40 -14.07 13.44
N PRO A 125 13.72 -15.38 13.39
CA PRO A 125 13.09 -16.35 14.28
C PRO A 125 13.51 -16.06 15.73
N ILE A 126 12.53 -15.90 16.63
CA ILE A 126 12.75 -15.67 18.05
C ILE A 126 12.69 -17.02 18.79
N ASN A 127 11.74 -17.85 18.41
CA ASN A 127 11.62 -19.24 18.82
C ASN A 127 10.87 -20.06 17.74
N GLU A 128 10.55 -21.32 18.01
CA GLU A 128 9.91 -22.23 17.03
C GLU A 128 8.56 -21.70 16.50
N LYS A 129 7.83 -20.90 17.29
CA LYS A 129 6.49 -20.41 16.96
C LYS A 129 6.44 -18.90 16.69
N PHE A 130 7.44 -18.15 17.15
CA PHE A 130 7.39 -16.70 17.13
C PHE A 130 8.54 -16.11 16.32
N SER A 131 8.24 -15.24 15.37
CA SER A 131 9.22 -14.52 14.57
C SER A 131 8.88 -13.04 14.47
N ALA A 132 9.91 -12.21 14.41
CA ALA A 132 9.82 -10.82 13.96
C ALA A 132 10.27 -10.74 12.51
N PHE A 133 9.77 -9.77 11.77
CA PHE A 133 10.22 -9.54 10.41
C PHE A 133 10.20 -8.06 10.05
N GLY A 134 11.08 -7.70 9.12
CA GLY A 134 11.10 -6.42 8.45
C GLY A 134 10.90 -6.62 6.97
N ARG A 135 10.29 -5.63 6.30
CA ARG A 135 10.13 -5.63 4.85
C ARG A 135 10.53 -4.32 4.23
N PHE A 136 11.09 -4.40 3.06
CA PHE A 136 11.34 -3.29 2.18
C PHE A 136 10.92 -3.67 0.77
N GLY A 137 10.17 -2.80 0.11
CA GLY A 137 9.68 -3.11 -1.21
C GLY A 137 9.24 -1.91 -2.01
N LEU A 138 8.74 -2.22 -3.20
CA LEU A 138 8.12 -1.26 -4.10
C LEU A 138 6.62 -1.45 -4.11
N ASN A 139 5.89 -0.35 -4.21
CA ASN A 139 4.46 -0.37 -4.46
C ASN A 139 4.16 0.32 -5.79
N TYR A 140 3.26 -0.25 -6.58
CA TYR A 140 2.65 0.36 -7.75
C TYR A 140 1.21 0.72 -7.38
N ALA A 141 1.04 1.96 -6.94
CA ALA A 141 -0.21 2.47 -6.40
C ALA A 141 -1.02 3.24 -7.44
N GLN A 142 -2.33 3.09 -7.41
CA GLN A 142 -3.28 3.94 -8.10
C GLN A 142 -4.01 4.80 -7.07
N ALA A 143 -3.84 6.12 -7.19
CA ALA A 143 -4.64 7.15 -6.54
C ALA A 143 -5.76 7.57 -7.47
N ARG A 144 -7.00 7.54 -6.97
CA ARG A 144 -8.19 8.09 -7.64
C ARG A 144 -8.78 9.15 -6.74
N ASP A 145 -8.73 10.38 -7.20
CA ASP A 145 -9.26 11.52 -6.48
C ASP A 145 -10.64 11.87 -7.02
N THR A 146 -11.51 12.36 -6.16
CA THR A 146 -12.83 12.87 -6.53
C THR A 146 -13.05 14.16 -5.79
N PHE A 147 -13.31 15.22 -6.53
CA PHE A 147 -13.57 16.55 -5.96
C PHE A 147 -14.98 17.02 -6.32
N ALA A 148 -15.66 17.60 -5.34
CA ALA A 148 -16.97 18.23 -5.52
C ALA A 148 -16.96 19.62 -4.88
N GLY A 149 -17.41 20.63 -5.65
CA GLY A 149 -17.56 22.00 -5.20
C GLY A 149 -19.04 22.39 -5.08
N THR A 150 -19.35 23.24 -4.12
CA THR A 150 -20.68 23.88 -3.98
C THR A 150 -20.53 25.38 -3.77
N GLY A 151 -21.62 26.14 -4.06
CA GLY A 151 -21.62 27.60 -3.91
C GLY A 151 -20.60 28.26 -4.83
N SER A 152 -19.70 29.03 -4.27
CA SER A 152 -18.68 29.77 -5.02
C SER A 152 -17.48 28.93 -5.46
N VAL A 153 -17.43 27.63 -5.11
CA VAL A 153 -16.31 26.74 -5.44
C VAL A 153 -16.58 25.97 -6.74
N THR A 154 -15.76 26.20 -7.76
CA THR A 154 -15.82 25.47 -9.04
C THR A 154 -14.60 24.53 -9.14
N VAL A 155 -14.84 23.27 -9.49
CA VAL A 155 -13.80 22.26 -9.68
C VAL A 155 -13.58 22.00 -11.17
N ALA A 156 -12.39 22.33 -11.67
CA ALA A 156 -12.05 22.18 -13.09
C ALA A 156 -11.83 20.71 -13.50
N ASN A 157 -11.24 19.89 -12.62
CA ASN A 157 -11.02 18.46 -12.84
C ASN A 157 -11.58 17.66 -11.65
N PRO A 158 -12.82 17.15 -11.76
CA PRO A 158 -13.50 16.53 -10.62
C PRO A 158 -13.03 15.09 -10.32
N SER A 159 -12.31 14.43 -11.23
CA SER A 159 -11.95 13.01 -11.04
C SER A 159 -10.55 12.68 -11.60
N PRO A 160 -9.48 13.34 -11.12
CA PRO A 160 -8.14 13.02 -11.55
C PRO A 160 -7.72 11.64 -11.01
N SER A 161 -6.86 10.96 -11.75
CA SER A 161 -6.25 9.72 -11.28
C SER A 161 -4.79 9.64 -11.70
N LYS A 162 -3.97 9.03 -10.84
CA LYS A 162 -2.55 8.83 -11.08
C LYS A 162 -2.13 7.41 -10.69
N ARG A 163 -1.18 6.89 -11.41
CA ARG A 163 -0.47 5.66 -11.06
C ARG A 163 1.00 5.99 -10.91
N ASP A 164 1.61 5.50 -9.85
CA ASP A 164 3.01 5.75 -9.59
C ASP A 164 3.64 4.58 -8.84
N THR A 165 4.97 4.46 -8.99
CA THR A 165 5.77 3.46 -8.28
C THR A 165 6.58 4.16 -7.21
N ASN A 166 6.44 3.69 -5.99
CA ASN A 166 7.13 4.21 -4.83
C ASN A 166 7.65 3.07 -3.94
N TYR A 167 8.40 3.42 -2.90
CA TYR A 167 8.85 2.44 -1.91
C TYR A 167 7.84 2.26 -0.78
N LYS A 168 7.97 1.15 -0.10
CA LYS A 168 7.29 0.89 1.18
C LYS A 168 8.23 0.20 2.16
N LEU A 169 7.96 0.41 3.42
CA LEU A 169 8.65 -0.19 4.56
C LEU A 169 7.62 -0.83 5.49
N GLY A 170 8.02 -1.84 6.22
CA GLY A 170 7.16 -2.43 7.23
C GLY A 170 7.93 -3.27 8.24
N LEU A 171 7.32 -3.44 9.39
CA LEU A 171 7.75 -4.31 10.47
C LEU A 171 6.56 -5.15 10.91
N GLY A 172 6.82 -6.35 11.40
CA GLY A 172 5.75 -7.19 11.89
C GLY A 172 6.23 -8.31 12.81
N LEU A 173 5.24 -8.95 13.37
CA LEU A 173 5.39 -10.12 14.22
C LEU A 173 4.49 -11.23 13.67
N GLN A 174 4.95 -12.46 13.73
CA GLN A 174 4.19 -13.62 13.32
C GLN A 174 4.26 -14.69 14.40
N TYR A 175 3.10 -15.28 14.67
CA TYR A 175 2.95 -16.40 15.58
C TYR A 175 2.36 -17.59 14.82
N ASP A 176 3.11 -18.68 14.73
CA ASP A 176 2.71 -19.91 14.06
C ASP A 176 2.08 -20.85 15.11
N PHE A 177 0.74 -20.97 15.07
CA PHE A 177 0.02 -21.86 15.99
C PHE A 177 0.00 -23.30 15.49
N THR A 178 0.17 -23.53 14.18
CA THR A 178 0.48 -24.83 13.56
C THR A 178 1.59 -24.65 12.52
N GLU A 179 2.09 -25.74 11.96
CA GLU A 179 3.07 -25.70 10.87
C GLU A 179 2.53 -25.00 9.62
N ALA A 180 1.20 -25.12 9.37
CA ALA A 180 0.53 -24.56 8.21
C ALA A 180 -0.08 -23.18 8.46
N PHE A 181 -0.50 -22.85 9.68
CA PHE A 181 -1.24 -21.63 9.98
C PHE A 181 -0.51 -20.74 10.98
N GLY A 182 -0.45 -19.46 10.67
CA GLY A 182 0.07 -18.42 11.54
C GLY A 182 -0.84 -17.18 11.58
N LEU A 183 -0.71 -16.44 12.68
CA LEU A 183 -1.25 -15.10 12.85
C LEU A 183 -0.13 -14.09 12.61
N ARG A 184 -0.42 -13.01 11.90
CA ARG A 184 0.56 -11.96 11.58
C ARG A 184 0.00 -10.60 11.99
N ALA A 185 0.83 -9.78 12.66
CA ALA A 185 0.55 -8.38 12.94
C ALA A 185 1.62 -7.52 12.28
N GLU A 186 1.20 -6.46 11.57
CA GLU A 186 2.09 -5.62 10.77
C GLU A 186 1.82 -4.14 10.97
N ALA A 187 2.90 -3.36 10.91
CA ALA A 187 2.89 -1.91 10.73
C ALA A 187 3.66 -1.59 9.45
N GLU A 188 2.99 -1.04 8.46
CA GLU A 188 3.56 -0.74 7.14
C GLU A 188 3.37 0.74 6.80
N ARG A 189 4.37 1.33 6.18
CA ARG A 189 4.33 2.69 5.63
C ARG A 189 4.49 2.65 4.13
N TYR A 190 3.52 3.21 3.43
CA TYR A 190 3.47 3.34 1.98
C TYR A 190 3.76 4.78 1.60
N ARG A 191 4.81 5.01 0.79
CA ARG A 191 4.99 6.29 0.11
C ARG A 191 4.05 6.34 -1.07
N ILE A 192 3.23 7.40 -1.16
CA ILE A 192 2.23 7.58 -2.21
C ILE A 192 2.38 8.97 -2.83
N ASN A 193 2.22 9.05 -4.15
CA ASN A 193 2.08 10.29 -4.88
C ASN A 193 0.66 10.34 -5.44
N ASP A 194 -0.13 11.33 -5.04
CA ASP A 194 -1.51 11.51 -5.52
C ASP A 194 -1.57 12.20 -6.90
N ALA A 195 -2.78 12.30 -7.48
CA ALA A 195 -2.99 12.88 -8.79
C ALA A 195 -2.85 14.41 -8.83
N VAL A 196 -2.92 15.06 -7.68
CA VAL A 196 -2.75 16.52 -7.56
C VAL A 196 -1.34 16.91 -7.11
N GLY A 197 -0.39 15.93 -7.15
CA GLY A 197 1.04 16.15 -6.92
C GLY A 197 1.45 16.12 -5.45
N ASN A 198 0.61 15.62 -4.55
CA ASN A 198 0.97 15.41 -3.16
C ASN A 198 1.85 14.16 -3.02
N LYS A 199 2.86 14.27 -2.13
CA LYS A 199 3.72 13.16 -1.73
C LYS A 199 3.49 12.95 -0.24
N GLY A 200 2.67 11.96 0.11
CA GLY A 200 2.34 11.65 1.48
C GLY A 200 2.73 10.23 1.86
N ASP A 201 2.73 9.97 3.15
CA ASP A 201 2.89 8.64 3.70
C ASP A 201 1.54 8.16 4.22
N ILE A 202 1.27 6.86 4.03
CA ILE A 202 0.10 6.20 4.58
C ILE A 202 0.58 5.03 5.41
N ASP A 203 0.19 5.05 6.66
CA ASP A 203 0.46 3.97 7.60
C ASP A 203 -0.71 2.98 7.61
N LEU A 204 -0.39 1.68 7.54
CA LEU A 204 -1.34 0.59 7.69
C LEU A 204 -0.93 -0.28 8.89
N PHE A 205 -1.77 -0.33 9.91
CA PHE A 205 -1.66 -1.25 11.05
C PHE A 205 -2.67 -2.37 10.85
N SER A 206 -2.19 -3.60 10.68
CA SER A 206 -3.05 -4.71 10.29
C SER A 206 -2.72 -6.00 11.04
N VAL A 207 -3.74 -6.86 11.11
CA VAL A 207 -3.61 -8.24 11.59
C VAL A 207 -4.19 -9.17 10.52
N GLY A 208 -3.70 -10.40 10.47
CA GLY A 208 -4.16 -11.33 9.47
C GLY A 208 -3.65 -12.74 9.66
N LEU A 209 -4.05 -13.60 8.74
CA LEU A 209 -3.71 -15.01 8.73
C LEU A 209 -2.73 -15.31 7.61
N VAL A 210 -1.81 -16.21 7.89
CA VAL A 210 -0.86 -16.77 6.93
C VAL A 210 -1.07 -18.27 6.84
N TYR A 211 -1.07 -18.78 5.62
CA TYR A 211 -1.11 -20.21 5.33
C TYR A 211 0.15 -20.61 4.56
N ARG A 212 0.87 -21.64 5.04
CA ARG A 212 2.02 -22.24 4.37
C ARG A 212 1.60 -23.47 3.62
N PHE A 213 1.95 -23.51 2.33
CA PHE A 213 1.70 -24.67 1.47
C PHE A 213 2.83 -25.69 1.64
N GLY A 214 2.51 -26.87 2.17
CA GLY A 214 3.46 -27.96 2.25
C GLY A 214 3.98 -28.30 3.65
N GLY A 215 3.60 -27.54 4.68
CA GLY A 215 4.06 -27.75 6.07
C GLY A 215 5.58 -27.68 6.24
N LYS A 216 6.09 -27.42 7.44
CA LYS A 216 7.49 -27.68 7.74
C LYS A 216 7.67 -29.20 7.78
N THR A 217 8.57 -29.75 6.98
CA THR A 217 8.96 -31.14 7.14
C THR A 217 9.75 -31.24 8.45
N SER A 218 9.05 -31.60 9.54
CA SER A 218 9.71 -31.87 10.81
C SER A 218 10.61 -33.10 10.64
N ARG A 219 11.88 -32.94 10.79
CA ARG A 219 12.82 -34.01 11.16
C ARG A 219 13.20 -33.87 12.62
#